data_1ded0680f8fb324be08f85cc978dd227
#
_entry.id   1ded0680f8fb324be08f85cc978dd227
#
_cell.length_a   1.000
_cell.length_b   1.000
_cell.length_c   1.000
_cell.angle_alpha   90.00
_cell.angle_beta   90.00
_cell.angle_gamma   90.00
#
_symmetry.space_group_name_H-M   'P 1'
#
loop_
_entity.id
_entity.type
_entity.pdbx_description
1 polymer ?
#
loop_
_entity_poly.entity_id
_entity_poly.type
_entity_poly.pdbx_seq_one_letter_code
_entity_poly.pdbx_strand_id
1 'polypeptide(L)'
;MSKKLLIISIAVILCLVAAATAVVLYKVFAPQPELTEDQALAIALEHAGLTQEQLDFSNVHLDRDDGRLVYEIEFREGRTEYEYAVRASDGKIIDYDKDWDD
;
A
#
# COMPACT_ATOMS: atom_id res chain seq x y z
N MET A 1 -26.97 17.35 -39.21
CA MET A 1 -26.95 16.93 -37.78
C MET A 1 -27.95 17.77 -37.01
N SER A 2 -28.85 17.17 -36.23
CA SER A 2 -29.82 17.94 -35.48
C SER A 2 -29.12 18.61 -34.28
N LYS A 3 -29.66 19.80 -33.88
CA LYS A 3 -29.11 20.50 -32.70
C LYS A 3 -29.17 19.67 -31.43
N LYS A 4 -30.17 18.78 -31.30
CA LYS A 4 -30.31 17.88 -30.15
C LYS A 4 -29.17 16.87 -30.07
N LEU A 5 -28.77 16.26 -31.19
CA LEU A 5 -27.65 15.32 -31.25
C LEU A 5 -26.32 15.98 -30.91
N LEU A 6 -26.13 17.23 -31.37
CA LEU A 6 -24.94 18.00 -31.08
C LEU A 6 -24.82 18.30 -29.55
N ILE A 7 -25.92 18.73 -28.93
CA ILE A 7 -25.99 19.03 -27.49
C ILE A 7 -25.70 17.75 -26.66
N ILE A 8 -26.30 16.63 -27.04
CA ILE A 8 -26.07 15.34 -26.35
C ILE A 8 -24.59 14.92 -26.45
N SER A 9 -23.98 15.07 -27.64
CA SER A 9 -22.58 14.76 -27.83
C SER A 9 -21.66 15.61 -26.95
N ILE A 10 -21.92 16.90 -26.87
CA ILE A 10 -21.15 17.81 -26.02
C ILE A 10 -21.31 17.46 -24.55
N ALA A 11 -22.53 17.14 -24.09
CA ALA A 11 -22.79 16.76 -22.72
C ALA A 11 -22.04 15.47 -22.34
N VAL A 12 -22.00 14.45 -23.22
CA VAL A 12 -21.27 13.22 -23.00
C VAL A 12 -19.76 13.46 -22.91
N ILE A 13 -19.22 14.30 -23.80
CA ILE A 13 -17.78 14.63 -23.78
C ILE A 13 -17.42 15.35 -22.48
N LEU A 14 -18.23 16.28 -22.02
CA LEU A 14 -18.02 17.01 -20.76
C LEU A 14 -18.04 16.07 -19.56
N CYS A 15 -18.96 15.10 -19.54
CA CYS A 15 -19.01 14.09 -18.47
C CYS A 15 -17.76 13.22 -18.44
N LEU A 16 -17.26 12.78 -19.61
CA LEU A 16 -16.05 11.98 -19.71
C LEU A 16 -14.82 12.75 -19.24
N VAL A 17 -14.71 14.03 -19.60
CA VAL A 17 -13.59 14.88 -19.15
C VAL A 17 -13.65 15.08 -17.65
N ALA A 18 -14.82 15.33 -17.08
CA ALA A 18 -14.98 15.51 -15.64
C ALA A 18 -14.60 14.24 -14.87
N ALA A 19 -15.00 13.05 -15.36
CA ALA A 19 -14.66 11.77 -14.75
C ALA A 19 -13.15 11.51 -14.80
N ALA A 20 -12.50 11.79 -15.94
CA ALA A 20 -11.06 11.63 -16.08
C ALA A 20 -10.29 12.57 -15.15
N THR A 21 -10.74 13.82 -15.02
CA THR A 21 -10.14 14.80 -14.12
C THR A 21 -10.26 14.34 -12.66
N ALA A 22 -11.43 13.82 -12.25
CA ALA A 22 -11.65 13.34 -10.89
C ALA A 22 -10.70 12.16 -10.55
N VAL A 23 -10.49 11.24 -11.49
CA VAL A 23 -9.56 10.11 -11.29
C VAL A 23 -8.12 10.60 -11.14
N VAL A 24 -7.69 11.55 -11.97
CA VAL A 24 -6.34 12.11 -11.88
C VAL A 24 -6.15 12.85 -10.56
N LEU A 25 -7.10 13.66 -10.13
CA LEU A 25 -7.04 14.36 -8.84
C LEU A 25 -6.99 13.38 -7.67
N TYR A 26 -7.78 12.31 -7.73
CA TYR A 26 -7.74 11.26 -6.69
C TYR A 26 -6.35 10.64 -6.59
N LYS A 27 -5.73 10.29 -7.71
CA LYS A 27 -4.40 9.69 -7.71
C LYS A 27 -3.32 10.64 -7.21
N VAL A 28 -3.45 11.94 -7.50
CA VAL A 28 -2.47 12.95 -7.09
C VAL A 28 -2.61 13.32 -5.62
N PHE A 29 -3.84 13.45 -5.11
CA PHE A 29 -4.11 13.94 -3.76
C PHE A 29 -4.44 12.84 -2.74
N ALA A 30 -4.64 11.59 -3.17
CA ALA A 30 -4.84 10.49 -2.23
C ALA A 30 -3.56 10.28 -1.40
N PRO A 31 -3.69 9.96 -0.09
CA PRO A 31 -2.51 9.67 0.72
C PRO A 31 -1.68 8.54 0.11
N GLN A 32 -0.40 8.80 -0.09
CA GLN A 32 0.54 7.83 -0.62
C GLN A 32 1.57 7.50 0.46
N PRO A 33 2.03 6.24 0.53
CA PRO A 33 3.08 5.90 1.47
C PRO A 33 4.40 6.57 1.07
N GLU A 34 5.14 7.09 2.04
CA GLU A 34 6.47 7.64 1.80
C GLU A 34 7.51 6.55 1.58
N LEU A 35 7.34 5.41 2.26
CA LEU A 35 8.18 4.23 2.09
C LEU A 35 7.56 3.24 1.13
N THR A 36 8.41 2.50 0.42
CA THR A 36 7.96 1.39 -0.42
C THR A 36 7.82 0.11 0.40
N GLU A 37 7.16 -0.90 -0.19
CA GLU A 37 7.05 -2.23 0.43
C GLU A 37 8.42 -2.83 0.72
N ASP A 38 9.35 -2.73 -0.22
CA ASP A 38 10.71 -3.26 -0.05
C ASP A 38 11.45 -2.56 1.08
N GLN A 39 11.28 -1.25 1.22
CA GLN A 39 11.89 -0.50 2.31
C GLN A 39 11.31 -0.91 3.67
N ALA A 40 10.00 -1.09 3.74
CA ALA A 40 9.34 -1.53 4.96
C ALA A 40 9.79 -2.95 5.35
N LEU A 41 9.88 -3.85 4.38
CA LEU A 41 10.37 -5.21 4.63
C LEU A 41 11.81 -5.19 5.13
N ALA A 42 12.66 -4.36 4.54
CA ALA A 42 14.06 -4.23 4.97
C ALA A 42 14.16 -3.78 6.43
N ILE A 43 13.31 -2.84 6.85
CA ILE A 43 13.27 -2.38 8.24
C ILE A 43 12.90 -3.53 9.19
N ALA A 44 11.87 -4.30 8.84
CA ALA A 44 11.43 -5.42 9.65
C ALA A 44 12.50 -6.51 9.73
N LEU A 45 13.15 -6.83 8.62
CA LEU A 45 14.21 -7.83 8.57
C LEU A 45 15.42 -7.40 9.40
N GLU A 46 15.81 -6.14 9.33
CA GLU A 46 16.90 -5.62 10.14
C GLU A 46 16.61 -5.77 11.63
N HIS A 47 15.40 -5.44 12.05
CA HIS A 47 14.98 -5.61 13.44
C HIS A 47 15.00 -7.08 13.85
N ALA A 48 14.57 -7.97 12.97
CA ALA A 48 14.55 -9.42 13.24
C ALA A 48 15.93 -10.05 13.17
N GLY A 49 16.92 -9.37 12.60
CA GLY A 49 18.25 -9.91 12.40
C GLY A 49 18.35 -10.92 11.27
N LEU A 50 17.51 -10.79 10.25
CA LEU A 50 17.43 -11.73 9.14
C LEU A 50 17.73 -11.04 7.81
N THR A 51 18.13 -11.85 6.82
CA THR A 51 18.23 -11.41 5.43
C THR A 51 17.09 -12.01 4.62
N GLN A 52 16.82 -11.42 3.47
CA GLN A 52 15.73 -11.89 2.61
C GLN A 52 15.97 -13.31 2.10
N GLU A 53 17.22 -13.69 1.86
CA GLU A 53 17.56 -15.03 1.39
C GLU A 53 17.27 -16.12 2.42
N GLN A 54 17.16 -15.77 3.70
CA GLN A 54 16.86 -16.73 4.77
C GLN A 54 15.38 -17.06 4.86
N LEU A 55 14.52 -16.29 4.19
CA LEU A 55 13.08 -16.42 4.34
C LEU A 55 12.51 -17.54 3.47
N ASP A 56 11.64 -18.36 4.07
CA ASP A 56 10.82 -19.34 3.35
C ASP A 56 9.55 -18.72 2.78
N PHE A 57 9.11 -17.61 3.36
CA PHE A 57 7.89 -16.93 2.97
C PHE A 57 7.96 -15.47 3.41
N SER A 58 7.42 -14.58 2.59
CA SER A 58 7.21 -13.18 2.98
C SER A 58 5.99 -12.61 2.28
N ASN A 59 5.26 -11.77 3.00
CA ASN A 59 4.11 -11.05 2.47
C ASN A 59 4.08 -9.65 3.07
N VAL A 60 3.85 -8.65 2.23
CA VAL A 60 3.77 -7.26 2.64
C VAL A 60 2.50 -6.68 2.02
N HIS A 61 1.67 -6.04 2.82
CA HIS A 61 0.54 -5.30 2.28
C HIS A 61 0.34 -3.99 3.02
N LEU A 62 -0.14 -3.00 2.30
CA LEU A 62 -0.42 -1.68 2.84
C LEU A 62 -1.84 -1.67 3.41
N ASP A 63 -1.95 -1.28 4.67
CA ASP A 63 -3.23 -1.13 5.35
C ASP A 63 -3.42 0.33 5.77
N ARG A 64 -4.67 0.73 5.81
CA ARG A 64 -5.05 2.07 6.28
C ARG A 64 -5.80 1.93 7.59
N ASP A 65 -5.18 2.40 8.66
CA ASP A 65 -5.74 2.32 10.01
C ASP A 65 -5.86 3.73 10.59
N ASP A 66 -7.08 4.16 10.89
CA ASP A 66 -7.39 5.47 11.48
C ASP A 66 -6.71 6.63 10.73
N GLY A 67 -6.73 6.59 9.39
CA GLY A 67 -6.11 7.62 8.56
C GLY A 67 -4.60 7.52 8.43
N ARG A 68 -3.97 6.52 9.05
CA ARG A 68 -2.54 6.27 8.93
C ARG A 68 -2.30 5.11 7.97
N LEU A 69 -1.23 5.22 7.19
CA LEU A 69 -0.80 4.13 6.33
C LEU A 69 0.24 3.28 7.06
N VAL A 70 -0.03 1.99 7.12
CA VAL A 70 0.80 1.02 7.83
C VAL A 70 1.06 -0.17 6.91
N TYR A 71 2.32 -0.57 6.81
CA TYR A 71 2.66 -1.82 6.14
C TYR A 71 2.56 -2.95 7.15
N GLU A 72 1.70 -3.91 6.85
CA GLU A 72 1.62 -5.15 7.58
C GLU A 72 2.50 -6.17 6.89
N ILE A 73 3.46 -6.72 7.63
CA ILE A 73 4.52 -7.55 7.09
C ILE A 73 4.52 -8.86 7.84
N GLU A 74 4.49 -9.95 7.09
CA GLU A 74 4.55 -11.29 7.63
C GLU A 74 5.66 -12.05 6.92
N PHE A 75 6.53 -12.71 7.67
CA PHE A 75 7.54 -13.57 7.07
C PHE A 75 7.89 -14.73 8.00
N ARG A 76 8.47 -15.74 7.40
CA ARG A 76 8.81 -16.99 8.09
C ARG A 76 10.23 -17.42 7.76
N GLU A 77 10.94 -17.82 8.79
CA GLU A 77 12.22 -18.52 8.67
C GLU A 77 12.12 -19.84 9.46
N GLY A 78 12.17 -20.97 8.75
CA GLY A 78 12.00 -22.26 9.39
C GLY A 78 10.66 -22.39 10.08
N ARG A 79 10.66 -22.58 11.39
CA ARG A 79 9.45 -22.68 12.21
C ARG A 79 9.06 -21.40 12.91
N THR A 80 9.77 -20.33 12.65
CA THR A 80 9.51 -19.05 13.30
C THR A 80 8.74 -18.15 12.39
N GLU A 81 7.59 -17.65 12.85
CA GLU A 81 6.78 -16.67 12.15
C GLU A 81 6.99 -15.30 12.78
N TYR A 82 7.11 -14.29 11.93
CA TYR A 82 7.27 -12.90 12.33
C TYR A 82 6.16 -12.07 11.74
N GLU A 83 5.58 -11.19 12.55
CA GLU A 83 4.60 -10.22 12.11
C GLU A 83 5.05 -8.83 12.54
N TYR A 84 5.03 -7.88 11.63
CA TYR A 84 5.45 -6.51 11.88
C TYR A 84 4.41 -5.55 11.32
N ALA A 85 4.21 -4.46 12.05
CA ALA A 85 3.47 -3.30 11.56
C ALA A 85 4.43 -2.12 11.50
N VAL A 86 4.69 -1.62 10.30
CA VAL A 86 5.65 -0.54 10.06
C VAL A 86 4.92 0.66 9.49
N ARG A 87 5.07 1.81 10.14
CA ARG A 87 4.43 3.04 9.68
C ARG A 87 5.04 3.49 8.36
N ALA A 88 4.18 3.72 7.35
CA ALA A 88 4.62 4.01 6.00
C ALA A 88 5.23 5.41 5.84
N SER A 89 4.98 6.32 6.77
CA SER A 89 5.48 7.69 6.68
C SER A 89 6.95 7.81 7.10
N ASP A 90 7.38 7.04 8.11
CA ASP A 90 8.72 7.20 8.69
C ASP A 90 9.44 5.88 8.98
N GLY A 91 8.79 4.75 8.75
CA GLY A 91 9.40 3.45 8.99
C GLY A 91 9.43 3.02 10.45
N LYS A 92 8.71 3.72 11.33
CA LYS A 92 8.66 3.32 12.73
C LYS A 92 7.93 1.99 12.87
N ILE A 93 8.52 1.06 13.60
CA ILE A 93 7.87 -0.20 13.95
C ILE A 93 6.85 0.10 15.04
N ILE A 94 5.56 -0.06 14.70
CA ILE A 94 4.45 0.22 15.61
C ILE A 94 4.17 -0.99 16.50
N ASP A 95 4.31 -2.17 15.93
CA ASP A 95 4.03 -3.43 16.61
C ASP A 95 4.81 -4.55 15.95
N TYR A 96 5.14 -5.58 16.71
CA TYR A 96 5.72 -6.79 16.14
C TYR A 96 5.44 -7.98 17.04
N ASP A 97 5.40 -9.15 16.43
CA ASP A 97 5.20 -10.42 17.11
C ASP A 97 6.12 -11.48 16.49
N LYS A 98 6.59 -12.38 17.34
CA LYS A 98 7.44 -13.47 16.93
C LYS A 98 6.91 -14.74 17.58
N ASP A 99 6.52 -15.69 16.77
CA ASP A 99 5.93 -16.93 17.24
C ASP A 99 6.73 -18.14 16.74
N TRP A 100 6.94 -19.09 17.62
CA TRP A 100 7.65 -20.32 17.31
C TRP A 100 6.66 -21.47 17.26
N ASP A 101 6.66 -22.12 16.11
CA ASP A 101 5.85 -23.31 15.92
C ASP A 101 6.68 -24.53 16.30
N ASP A 102 6.30 -25.14 17.39
CA ASP A 102 6.97 -26.36 17.90
C ASP A 102 6.58 -27.60 17.11
#